data_b4915b78dc1f334f80dd5f95e308a4a3
#
_entry.id   b4915b78dc1f334f80dd5f95e308a4a3
#
_cell.length_a   1.000
_cell.length_b   1.000
_cell.length_c   1.000
_cell.angle_alpha   90.00
_cell.angle_beta   90.00
_cell.angle_gamma   90.00
#
_symmetry.space_group_name_H-M   'P 1'
#
loop_
_entity.id
_entity.type
_entity.pdbx_description
1 polymer ?
#
loop_
_entity_poly.entity_id
_entity_poly.type
_entity_poly.pdbx_seq_one_letter_code
_entity_poly.pdbx_strand_id
1 'polypeptide(L)'
;MRKYWLTRDGNPGLILFMLGWAADHHAVEHLAPEGYDMLCVYDYRTLEPFAAEEFSAYRNVTLFAWSFGVWAAERTCRDVAPDCAVALGGTPYPVDDRFGIPRRVF
;
A
#
# COMPACT_ATOMS: atom_id res chain seq x y z
N MET A 1 5.74 10.35 3.11
CA MET A 1 5.51 8.93 2.84
C MET A 1 6.84 8.21 2.75
N ARG A 2 7.00 7.12 3.43
CA ARG A 2 8.22 6.31 3.39
C ARG A 2 8.00 5.05 2.58
N LYS A 3 9.06 4.63 1.88
CA LYS A 3 9.09 3.45 1.02
C LYS A 3 10.25 2.58 1.46
N TYR A 4 9.98 1.31 1.71
CA TYR A 4 11.00 0.36 2.14
C TYR A 4 10.90 -0.94 1.34
N TRP A 5 11.95 -1.26 0.60
CA TRP A 5 12.01 -2.51 -0.14
C TRP A 5 12.43 -3.64 0.79
N LEU A 6 11.52 -4.55 1.09
CA LEU A 6 11.86 -5.80 1.79
C LEU A 6 12.63 -6.73 0.87
N THR A 7 12.25 -6.80 -0.38
CA THR A 7 12.90 -7.58 -1.42
C THR A 7 12.93 -6.76 -2.69
N ARG A 8 14.11 -6.67 -3.31
CA ARG A 8 14.29 -5.97 -4.58
C ARG A 8 15.36 -6.67 -5.41
N ASP A 9 15.02 -7.87 -5.90
CA ASP A 9 15.94 -8.77 -6.60
C ASP A 9 15.65 -8.89 -8.09
N GLY A 10 14.74 -8.06 -8.63
CA GLY A 10 14.34 -8.12 -10.03
C GLY A 10 13.40 -9.27 -10.33
N ASN A 11 12.61 -9.70 -9.37
CA ASN A 11 11.59 -10.72 -9.57
C ASN A 11 10.51 -10.24 -10.55
N PRO A 12 9.83 -11.14 -11.26
CA PRO A 12 8.79 -10.74 -12.21
C PRO A 12 7.55 -10.15 -11.56
N GLY A 13 7.24 -10.52 -10.33
CA GLY A 13 6.08 -10.01 -9.58
C GLY A 13 6.47 -9.02 -8.50
N LEU A 14 5.64 -8.02 -8.30
CA LEU A 14 5.76 -7.03 -7.23
C LEU A 14 4.57 -7.13 -6.29
N ILE A 15 4.86 -7.12 -4.99
CA ILE A 15 3.86 -6.86 -3.96
C ILE A 15 4.08 -5.43 -3.46
N LEU A 16 3.09 -4.58 -3.67
CA LEU A 16 3.04 -3.23 -3.14
C LEU A 16 2.14 -3.25 -1.92
N PHE A 17 2.72 -3.05 -0.74
CA PHE A 17 1.99 -3.15 0.52
C PHE A 17 1.87 -1.78 1.17
N MET A 18 0.66 -1.23 1.18
CA MET A 18 0.33 0.02 1.85
C MET A 18 -0.08 -0.30 3.28
N LEU A 19 0.80 0.03 4.24
CA LEU A 19 0.62 -0.33 5.65
C LEU A 19 -0.38 0.57 6.37
N GLY A 20 -0.78 0.17 7.57
CA GLY A 20 -1.71 0.89 8.39
C GLY A 20 -1.09 2.06 9.16
N TRP A 21 -1.92 2.72 9.95
CA TRP A 21 -1.50 3.83 10.80
C TRP A 21 -0.45 3.37 11.81
N ALA A 22 0.62 4.17 11.95
CA ALA A 22 1.72 3.92 12.86
C ALA A 22 2.47 2.59 12.63
N ALA A 23 2.18 1.88 11.54
CA ALA A 23 2.92 0.67 11.17
C ALA A 23 4.15 1.02 10.33
N ASP A 24 5.13 0.13 10.37
CA ASP A 24 6.31 0.19 9.50
C ASP A 24 6.57 -1.20 8.89
N HIS A 25 7.65 -1.32 8.13
CA HIS A 25 7.96 -2.57 7.43
C HIS A 25 8.18 -3.77 8.36
N HIS A 26 8.52 -3.55 9.64
CA HIS A 26 8.69 -4.63 10.61
C HIS A 26 7.40 -5.42 10.84
N ALA A 27 6.25 -4.78 10.67
CA ALA A 27 4.95 -5.44 10.85
C ALA A 27 4.72 -6.57 9.84
N VAL A 28 5.34 -6.51 8.67
CA VAL A 28 5.11 -7.45 7.57
C VAL A 28 6.38 -8.12 7.03
N GLU A 29 7.53 -7.89 7.64
CA GLU A 29 8.79 -8.43 7.14
C GLU A 29 8.82 -9.96 7.06
N HIS A 30 8.06 -10.63 7.92
CA HIS A 30 7.93 -12.09 7.91
C HIS A 30 7.03 -12.62 6.79
N LEU A 31 6.34 -11.74 6.07
CA LEU A 31 5.41 -12.11 5.01
C LEU A 31 6.05 -12.10 3.62
N ALA A 32 7.31 -11.68 3.48
CA ALA A 32 7.97 -11.56 2.19
C ALA A 32 8.03 -12.91 1.47
N PRO A 33 7.25 -13.15 0.41
CA PRO A 33 7.25 -14.43 -0.29
C PRO A 33 8.44 -14.55 -1.23
N GLU A 34 8.92 -15.78 -1.43
CA GLU A 34 9.92 -16.06 -2.43
C GLU A 34 9.39 -15.78 -3.84
N GLY A 35 10.26 -15.30 -4.71
CA GLY A 35 9.93 -15.04 -6.10
C GLY A 35 9.20 -13.73 -6.37
N TYR A 36 9.03 -12.90 -5.36
CA TYR A 36 8.42 -11.58 -5.49
C TYR A 36 9.31 -10.51 -4.90
N ASP A 37 9.34 -9.36 -5.54
CA ASP A 37 9.80 -8.15 -4.89
C ASP A 37 8.68 -7.60 -4.03
N MET A 38 9.03 -6.93 -2.94
CA MET A 38 8.03 -6.38 -2.03
C MET A 38 8.45 -4.98 -1.58
N LEU A 39 7.58 -4.02 -1.85
CA LEU A 39 7.71 -2.64 -1.43
C LEU A 39 6.67 -2.33 -0.35
N CYS A 40 7.14 -1.93 0.82
CA CYS A 40 6.28 -1.46 1.91
C CYS A 40 6.23 0.05 1.90
N VAL A 41 5.03 0.60 2.05
CA VAL A 41 4.78 2.03 2.08
C VAL A 41 4.05 2.37 3.37
N TYR A 42 4.52 3.40 4.06
CA TYR A 42 3.98 3.83 5.34
C TYR A 42 4.33 5.30 5.61
N ASP A 43 3.91 5.83 6.75
CA ASP A 43 4.14 7.21 7.15
C ASP A 43 3.46 8.20 6.19
N TYR A 44 2.15 8.32 6.34
CA TYR A 44 1.33 9.12 5.44
C TYR A 44 1.21 10.60 5.83
N ARG A 45 2.19 11.14 6.56
CA ARG A 45 2.25 12.58 6.86
C ARG A 45 2.40 13.40 5.59
N THR A 46 3.03 12.82 4.58
CA THR A 46 3.04 13.33 3.20
C THR A 46 2.61 12.23 2.26
N LEU A 47 1.95 12.58 1.16
CA LEU A 47 1.55 11.64 0.13
C LEU A 47 2.28 11.94 -1.17
N GLU A 48 2.83 10.89 -1.77
CA GLU A 48 3.56 10.98 -3.03
C GLU A 48 2.92 9.99 -4.01
N PRO A 49 2.03 10.47 -4.90
CA PRO A 49 1.41 9.57 -5.88
C PRO A 49 2.46 8.86 -6.76
N PHE A 50 2.25 7.58 -6.97
CA PHE A 50 3.09 6.80 -7.87
C PHE A 50 2.76 7.14 -9.33
N ALA A 51 3.80 7.25 -10.15
CA ALA A 51 3.62 7.42 -11.59
C ALA A 51 3.12 6.13 -12.24
N ALA A 52 2.39 6.27 -13.34
CA ALA A 52 1.83 5.12 -14.05
C ALA A 52 2.90 4.10 -14.48
N GLU A 53 4.09 4.57 -14.85
CA GLU A 53 5.19 3.74 -15.33
C GLU A 53 6.15 3.28 -14.24
N GLU A 54 5.95 3.66 -12.99
CA GLU A 54 6.93 3.41 -11.91
C GLU A 54 7.21 1.91 -11.71
N PHE A 55 6.21 1.08 -11.90
CA PHE A 55 6.34 -0.36 -11.74
C PHE A 55 6.20 -1.13 -13.06
N SER A 56 6.44 -0.48 -14.18
CA SER A 56 6.24 -1.07 -15.51
C SER A 56 7.19 -2.21 -15.83
N ALA A 57 8.31 -2.32 -15.12
CA ALA A 57 9.25 -3.43 -15.28
C ALA A 57 8.72 -4.76 -14.74
N TYR A 58 7.72 -4.72 -13.88
CA TYR A 58 7.14 -5.93 -13.31
C TYR A 58 6.05 -6.50 -14.22
N ARG A 59 6.01 -7.83 -14.34
CA ARG A 59 4.98 -8.54 -15.11
C ARG A 59 3.62 -8.43 -14.45
N ASN A 60 3.59 -8.45 -13.12
CA ASN A 60 2.38 -8.29 -12.35
C ASN A 60 2.66 -7.49 -11.09
N VAL A 61 1.65 -6.75 -10.66
CA VAL A 61 1.67 -5.96 -9.43
C VAL A 61 0.45 -6.32 -8.62
N THR A 62 0.68 -6.78 -7.40
CA THR A 62 -0.39 -7.03 -6.43
C THR A 62 -0.33 -5.95 -5.36
N LEU A 63 -1.44 -5.24 -5.19
CA LEU A 63 -1.57 -4.19 -4.19
C LEU A 63 -2.30 -4.75 -2.98
N PHE A 64 -1.64 -4.71 -1.82
CA PHE A 64 -2.28 -4.90 -0.53
C PHE A 64 -2.37 -3.57 0.18
N ALA A 65 -3.53 -3.24 0.69
CA ALA A 65 -3.74 -2.03 1.47
C ALA A 65 -4.42 -2.40 2.79
N TRP A 66 -3.76 -2.10 3.90
CA TRP A 66 -4.20 -2.50 5.22
C TRP A 66 -4.61 -1.30 6.05
N SER A 67 -5.83 -1.32 6.58
CA SER A 67 -6.35 -0.32 7.49
C SER A 67 -6.26 1.09 6.86
N PHE A 68 -5.57 2.03 7.47
CA PHE A 68 -5.39 3.39 6.94
C PHE A 68 -4.67 3.42 5.58
N GLY A 69 -3.92 2.36 5.26
CA GLY A 69 -3.28 2.19 3.96
C GLY A 69 -4.28 2.17 2.79
N VAL A 70 -5.53 1.78 3.03
CA VAL A 70 -6.58 1.82 2.00
C VAL A 70 -6.86 3.28 1.58
N TRP A 71 -6.94 4.19 2.54
CA TRP A 71 -7.07 5.61 2.27
C TRP A 71 -5.87 6.15 1.49
N ALA A 72 -4.67 5.80 1.91
CA ALA A 72 -3.44 6.23 1.24
C ALA A 72 -3.33 5.66 -0.18
N ALA A 73 -3.67 4.39 -0.38
CA ALA A 73 -3.63 3.73 -1.67
C ALA A 73 -4.61 4.40 -2.66
N GLU A 74 -5.80 4.75 -2.21
CA GLU A 74 -6.78 5.42 -3.06
C GLU A 74 -6.23 6.74 -3.61
N ARG A 75 -5.37 7.43 -2.86
CA ARG A 75 -4.80 8.72 -3.25
C ARG A 75 -3.46 8.64 -3.97
N THR A 76 -2.71 7.55 -3.78
CA THR A 76 -1.35 7.42 -4.33
C THR A 76 -1.23 6.41 -5.45
N CYS A 77 -2.16 5.45 -5.55
CA CYS A 77 -2.08 4.34 -6.50
C CYS A 77 -3.09 4.44 -7.64
N ARG A 78 -3.69 5.60 -7.87
CA ARG A 78 -4.70 5.76 -8.95
C ARG A 78 -4.15 5.45 -10.32
N ASP A 79 -2.89 5.80 -10.57
CA ASP A 79 -2.25 5.60 -11.87
C ASP A 79 -1.50 4.27 -11.96
N VAL A 80 -1.38 3.56 -10.83
CA VAL A 80 -0.88 2.18 -10.82
C VAL A 80 -2.04 1.27 -11.20
N ALA A 81 -1.85 0.46 -12.23
CA ALA A 81 -2.85 -0.52 -12.65
C ALA A 81 -2.49 -1.89 -12.09
N PRO A 82 -2.84 -2.21 -10.84
CA PRO A 82 -2.51 -3.50 -10.26
C PRO A 82 -3.32 -4.61 -10.94
N ASP A 83 -2.69 -5.77 -11.08
CA ASP A 83 -3.38 -6.97 -11.58
C ASP A 83 -4.37 -7.50 -10.54
N CYS A 84 -4.06 -7.27 -9.27
CA CYS A 84 -4.92 -7.64 -8.14
C CYS A 84 -4.74 -6.61 -7.03
N ALA A 85 -5.84 -6.23 -6.41
CA ALA A 85 -5.83 -5.32 -5.27
C ALA A 85 -6.68 -5.89 -4.14
N VAL A 86 -6.13 -5.92 -2.93
CA VAL A 86 -6.80 -6.45 -1.74
C VAL A 86 -6.78 -5.40 -0.64
N ALA A 87 -7.97 -5.03 -0.17
CA ALA A 87 -8.13 -4.16 0.97
C ALA A 87 -8.38 -4.98 2.24
N LEU A 88 -7.58 -4.75 3.27
CA LEU A 88 -7.63 -5.47 4.52
C LEU A 88 -8.04 -4.53 5.65
N GLY A 89 -9.25 -4.70 6.17
CA GLY A 89 -9.73 -3.99 7.35
C GLY A 89 -9.67 -2.47 7.23
N GLY A 90 -9.98 -1.92 6.08
CA GLY A 90 -9.87 -0.48 5.84
C GLY A 90 -10.91 0.04 4.87
N THR A 91 -10.92 1.37 4.76
CA THR A 91 -11.82 2.11 3.88
C THR A 91 -11.08 3.33 3.33
N PRO A 92 -11.41 3.81 2.11
CA PRO A 92 -10.88 5.08 1.62
C PRO A 92 -11.43 6.30 2.40
N TYR A 93 -12.41 6.08 3.29
CA TYR A 93 -13.05 7.10 4.11
C TYR A 93 -12.88 6.82 5.60
N PRO A 94 -11.64 6.82 6.15
CA PRO A 94 -11.41 6.43 7.54
C PRO A 94 -12.01 7.41 8.56
N VAL A 95 -12.15 8.67 8.19
CA VAL A 95 -12.82 9.69 9.00
C VAL A 95 -14.06 10.15 8.23
N ASP A 96 -15.17 9.46 8.46
CA ASP A 96 -16.41 9.70 7.75
C ASP A 96 -17.57 9.16 8.59
N ASP A 97 -18.65 9.93 8.70
CA ASP A 97 -19.77 9.57 9.55
C ASP A 97 -20.52 8.32 9.06
N ARG A 98 -20.35 7.94 7.81
CA ARG A 98 -21.08 6.85 7.17
C ARG A 98 -20.19 5.61 6.93
N PHE A 99 -18.95 5.82 6.44
CA PHE A 99 -18.11 4.74 5.94
C PHE A 99 -16.87 4.48 6.79
N GLY A 100 -16.63 5.27 7.82
CA GLY A 100 -15.44 5.16 8.66
C GLY A 100 -15.71 5.53 10.10
N ILE A 101 -14.65 6.00 10.77
CA ILE A 101 -14.77 6.49 12.15
C ILE A 101 -15.49 7.84 12.12
N PRO A 102 -16.60 8.03 12.88
CA PRO A 102 -17.31 9.31 12.88
C PRO A 102 -16.38 10.48 13.22
N ARG A 103 -16.57 11.60 12.53
CA ARG A 103 -15.74 12.81 12.74
C ARG A 103 -15.72 13.28 14.17
N ARG A 104 -16.81 13.09 14.91
CA ARG A 104 -16.91 13.46 16.32
C ARG A 104 -15.93 12.72 17.23
N VAL A 105 -15.36 11.60 16.76
CA VAL A 105 -14.38 10.80 17.49
C VAL A 105 -12.97 11.33 17.30
N PHE A 106 -12.75 12.06 16.22
CA PHE A 106 -11.50 12.73 15.93
C PHE A 106 -11.56 14.18 16.41
#